data_88960115d8ccbbc7d447f23c703b9193
#
_entry.id   88960115d8ccbbc7d447f23c703b9193
#
_cell.length_a   1.000
_cell.length_b   1.000
_cell.length_c   1.000
_cell.angle_alpha   90.00
_cell.angle_beta   90.00
_cell.angle_gamma   90.00
#
_symmetry.space_group_name_H-M   'P 1'
#
loop_
_entity.id
_entity.type
_entity.pdbx_description
1 polymer ?
#
loop_
_entity_poly.entity_id
_entity_poly.type
_entity_poly.pdbx_seq_one_letter_code
_entity_poly.pdbx_strand_id
1 'polypeptide(L)'
;EFPHGFTTAGHPVGAAVALKTLELITEPGGMLDNLRRVAPHFQAGLRKFADHPLVGEARGVGLIGALEIVADKATKTPFAEEHLIGEQVVRAAQKNGLILRPIGESVIFAPPFIISEAEIDDMFARTAKVLDEIEALVQNNGLRAAAVAAE
;
A
#
# COMPACT_ATOMS: atom_id res chain seq x y z
N GLU A 1 -4.97 -34.09 -2.97
CA GLU A 1 -3.57 -34.03 -3.44
C GLU A 1 -3.10 -32.57 -3.45
N PHE A 2 -1.94 -32.30 -2.87
CA PHE A 2 -1.33 -30.95 -2.91
C PHE A 2 -0.17 -31.01 -3.91
N PRO A 3 -0.40 -30.73 -5.21
CA PRO A 3 0.63 -30.77 -6.23
C PRO A 3 1.59 -29.61 -6.00
N HIS A 4 2.77 -29.91 -5.46
CA HIS A 4 3.80 -28.92 -5.21
C HIS A 4 5.15 -29.47 -5.64
N GLY A 5 5.75 -28.88 -6.66
CA GLY A 5 7.06 -29.24 -7.15
C GLY A 5 7.57 -28.22 -8.16
N PHE A 6 8.79 -27.73 -7.92
CA PHE A 6 9.51 -26.86 -8.84
C PHE A 6 10.81 -27.56 -9.27
N THR A 7 11.27 -27.30 -10.48
CA THR A 7 12.53 -27.88 -11.00
C THR A 7 13.71 -27.64 -10.06
N THR A 8 13.71 -26.54 -9.31
CA THR A 8 14.75 -26.15 -8.35
C THR A 8 14.47 -26.59 -6.92
N ALA A 9 13.39 -27.34 -6.66
CA ALA A 9 13.08 -27.84 -5.32
C ALA A 9 14.22 -28.74 -4.81
N GLY A 10 14.59 -28.56 -3.53
CA GLY A 10 15.68 -29.30 -2.90
C GLY A 10 17.10 -28.83 -3.25
N HIS A 11 17.24 -27.72 -3.99
CA HIS A 11 18.57 -27.17 -4.29
C HIS A 11 19.28 -26.75 -2.99
N PRO A 12 20.47 -27.29 -2.67
CA PRO A 12 21.09 -27.13 -1.35
C PRO A 12 21.43 -25.68 -1.00
N VAL A 13 21.86 -24.87 -1.97
CA VAL A 13 22.11 -23.44 -1.75
C VAL A 13 20.81 -22.71 -1.46
N GLY A 14 19.72 -23.01 -2.19
CA GLY A 14 18.41 -22.44 -1.94
C GLY A 14 17.89 -22.80 -0.54
N ALA A 15 18.07 -24.03 -0.10
CA ALA A 15 17.69 -24.48 1.24
C ALA A 15 18.53 -23.75 2.34
N ALA A 16 19.84 -23.61 2.15
CA ALA A 16 20.70 -22.87 3.07
C ALA A 16 20.31 -21.39 3.20
N VAL A 17 20.01 -20.73 2.09
CA VAL A 17 19.53 -19.34 2.06
C VAL A 17 18.17 -19.22 2.78
N ALA A 18 17.25 -20.16 2.53
CA ALA A 18 15.95 -20.15 3.19
C ALA A 18 16.07 -20.32 4.70
N LEU A 19 16.91 -21.24 5.18
CA LEU A 19 17.17 -21.43 6.61
C LEU A 19 17.75 -20.16 7.25
N LYS A 20 18.75 -19.55 6.59
CA LYS A 20 19.35 -18.30 7.12
C LYS A 20 18.33 -17.15 7.11
N THR A 21 17.48 -17.08 6.13
CA THR A 21 16.39 -16.07 6.07
C THR A 21 15.42 -16.26 7.23
N LEU A 22 14.98 -17.50 7.51
CA LEU A 22 14.12 -17.80 8.66
C LEU A 22 14.77 -17.45 9.98
N GLU A 23 16.06 -17.76 10.14
CA GLU A 23 16.84 -17.37 11.33
C GLU A 23 16.82 -15.85 11.53
N LEU A 24 17.18 -15.06 10.52
CA LEU A 24 17.20 -13.59 10.56
C LEU A 24 15.81 -12.98 10.84
N ILE A 25 14.75 -13.62 10.36
CA ILE A 25 13.38 -13.17 10.62
C ILE A 25 12.99 -13.42 12.08
N THR A 26 13.37 -14.58 12.63
CA THR A 26 12.84 -15.07 13.91
C THR A 26 13.77 -14.89 15.12
N GLU A 27 15.04 -14.51 14.91
CA GLU A 27 15.98 -14.28 16.00
C GLU A 27 15.49 -13.18 16.95
N PRO A 28 15.77 -13.27 18.27
CA PRO A 28 15.42 -12.24 19.24
C PRO A 28 16.01 -10.87 18.85
N GLY A 29 15.16 -9.82 18.85
CA GLY A 29 15.54 -8.49 18.38
C GLY A 29 15.62 -8.35 16.85
N GLY A 30 15.26 -9.41 16.11
CA GLY A 30 15.28 -9.44 14.66
C GLY A 30 14.07 -8.79 13.99
N MET A 31 13.83 -9.19 12.75
CA MET A 31 12.84 -8.52 11.88
C MET A 31 11.40 -8.60 12.41
N LEU A 32 11.00 -9.74 13.01
CA LEU A 32 9.65 -9.87 13.59
C LEU A 32 9.45 -8.98 14.83
N ASP A 33 10.47 -8.79 15.63
CA ASP A 33 10.37 -7.93 16.80
C ASP A 33 10.31 -6.46 16.37
N ASN A 34 11.08 -6.06 15.35
CA ASN A 34 10.93 -4.73 14.74
C ASN A 34 9.52 -4.53 14.18
N LEU A 35 9.01 -5.49 13.40
CA LEU A 35 7.65 -5.43 12.85
C LEU A 35 6.61 -5.23 13.96
N ARG A 36 6.67 -6.03 15.03
CA ARG A 36 5.73 -5.90 16.17
C ARG A 36 5.79 -4.54 16.82
N ARG A 37 6.99 -3.95 16.91
CA ARG A 37 7.22 -2.64 17.50
C ARG A 37 6.65 -1.51 16.63
N VAL A 38 6.89 -1.52 15.32
CA VAL A 38 6.51 -0.41 14.42
C VAL A 38 5.11 -0.55 13.81
N ALA A 39 4.52 -1.74 13.80
CA ALA A 39 3.20 -1.98 13.23
C ALA A 39 2.08 -1.10 13.82
N PRO A 40 2.00 -0.88 15.15
CA PRO A 40 0.99 0.03 15.70
C PRO A 40 1.13 1.46 15.16
N HIS A 41 2.37 1.97 15.01
CA HIS A 41 2.64 3.29 14.44
C HIS A 41 2.22 3.37 12.97
N PHE A 42 2.61 2.36 12.17
CA PHE A 42 2.19 2.24 10.77
C PHE A 42 0.66 2.23 10.65
N GLN A 43 -0.04 1.39 11.41
CA GLN A 43 -1.50 1.28 11.34
C GLN A 43 -2.21 2.57 11.80
N ALA A 44 -1.67 3.26 12.80
CA ALA A 44 -2.20 4.54 13.25
C ALA A 44 -2.03 5.63 12.19
N GLY A 45 -0.86 5.69 11.54
CA GLY A 45 -0.60 6.61 10.44
C GLY A 45 -1.46 6.33 9.22
N LEU A 46 -1.60 5.06 8.84
CA LEU A 46 -2.43 4.63 7.71
C LEU A 46 -3.90 5.06 7.90
N ARG A 47 -4.47 4.86 9.10
CA ARG A 47 -5.87 5.21 9.38
C ARG A 47 -6.18 6.70 9.24
N LYS A 48 -5.19 7.59 9.42
CA LYS A 48 -5.38 9.04 9.24
C LYS A 48 -5.78 9.41 7.81
N PHE A 49 -5.37 8.59 6.82
CA PHE A 49 -5.79 8.80 5.44
C PHE A 49 -7.27 8.56 5.20
N ALA A 50 -7.98 7.90 6.13
CA ALA A 50 -9.42 7.78 6.05
C ALA A 50 -10.14 9.14 6.08
N ASP A 51 -9.49 10.23 6.52
CA ASP A 51 -10.06 11.57 6.48
C ASP A 51 -9.91 12.27 5.12
N HIS A 52 -9.02 11.76 4.25
CA HIS A 52 -8.77 12.34 2.94
C HIS A 52 -9.98 12.13 1.98
N PRO A 53 -10.36 13.14 1.16
CA PRO A 53 -11.56 13.06 0.30
C PRO A 53 -11.51 11.96 -0.76
N LEU A 54 -10.31 11.56 -1.22
CA LEU A 54 -10.14 10.46 -2.17
C LEU A 54 -10.23 9.06 -1.53
N VAL A 55 -10.15 8.95 -0.20
CA VAL A 55 -10.00 7.66 0.47
C VAL A 55 -11.35 7.22 1.05
N GLY A 56 -11.95 6.19 0.45
CA GLY A 56 -13.17 5.54 0.92
C GLY A 56 -12.92 4.57 2.08
N GLU A 57 -11.73 3.97 2.11
CA GLU A 57 -11.33 3.06 3.19
C GLU A 57 -9.80 3.02 3.33
N ALA A 58 -9.33 3.00 4.58
CA ALA A 58 -7.95 2.70 4.95
C ALA A 58 -7.92 1.45 5.80
N ARG A 59 -7.35 0.35 5.31
CA ARG A 59 -7.34 -0.96 5.97
C ARG A 59 -5.96 -1.58 5.98
N GLY A 60 -5.66 -2.39 6.99
CA GLY A 60 -4.38 -3.08 7.05
C GLY A 60 -4.18 -3.90 8.32
N VAL A 61 -3.10 -4.67 8.32
CA VAL A 61 -2.63 -5.47 9.45
C VAL A 61 -1.11 -5.53 9.43
N GLY A 62 -0.47 -5.41 10.60
CA GLY A 62 0.98 -5.40 10.70
C GLY A 62 1.58 -4.24 9.89
N LEU A 63 2.44 -4.54 8.94
CA LEU A 63 3.04 -3.61 7.98
C LEU A 63 2.41 -3.71 6.57
N ILE A 64 1.28 -4.38 6.42
CA ILE A 64 0.52 -4.36 5.18
C ILE A 64 -0.63 -3.39 5.34
N GLY A 65 -0.82 -2.53 4.34
CA GLY A 65 -1.89 -1.56 4.31
C GLY A 65 -2.42 -1.30 2.91
N ALA A 66 -3.65 -0.80 2.83
CA ALA A 66 -4.27 -0.39 1.60
C ALA A 66 -5.13 0.85 1.81
N LEU A 67 -5.13 1.73 0.83
CA LEU A 67 -6.06 2.84 0.68
C LEU A 67 -6.95 2.54 -0.52
N GLU A 68 -8.25 2.51 -0.32
CA GLU A 68 -9.25 2.40 -1.38
C GLU A 68 -9.54 3.80 -1.91
N ILE A 69 -9.22 4.04 -3.17
CA ILE A 69 -9.42 5.34 -3.82
C ILE A 69 -10.81 5.37 -4.45
N VAL A 70 -11.60 6.39 -4.14
CA VAL A 70 -13.01 6.48 -4.54
C VAL A 70 -13.37 7.86 -5.08
N ALA A 71 -14.34 7.88 -6.01
CA ALA A 71 -14.92 9.11 -6.52
C ALA A 71 -15.88 9.74 -5.50
N ASP A 72 -16.68 8.93 -4.84
CA ASP A 72 -17.59 9.35 -3.76
C ASP A 72 -17.30 8.55 -2.48
N LYS A 73 -16.91 9.26 -1.44
CA LYS A 73 -16.56 8.70 -0.15
C LYS A 73 -17.75 8.19 0.64
N ALA A 74 -18.91 8.84 0.51
CA ALA A 74 -20.12 8.49 1.27
C ALA A 74 -20.72 7.16 0.80
N THR A 75 -20.73 6.94 -0.51
CA THR A 75 -21.25 5.73 -1.16
C THR A 75 -20.16 4.70 -1.47
N LYS A 76 -18.87 5.09 -1.31
CA LYS A 76 -17.69 4.32 -1.76
C LYS A 76 -17.74 4.00 -3.27
N THR A 77 -18.36 4.87 -4.06
CA THR A 77 -18.42 4.69 -5.51
C THR A 77 -17.02 4.83 -6.12
N PRO A 78 -16.55 3.86 -6.91
CA PRO A 78 -15.25 3.95 -7.58
C PRO A 78 -15.27 5.03 -8.68
N PHE A 79 -14.08 5.43 -9.13
CA PHE A 79 -13.96 6.18 -10.39
C PHE A 79 -14.31 5.30 -11.59
N ALA A 80 -14.67 5.91 -12.73
CA ALA A 80 -14.82 5.20 -13.97
C ALA A 80 -13.46 4.55 -14.38
N GLU A 81 -13.49 3.28 -14.82
CA GLU A 81 -12.30 2.47 -15.06
C GLU A 81 -11.30 3.14 -16.02
N GLU A 82 -11.82 3.88 -17.03
CA GLU A 82 -10.99 4.59 -18.01
C GLU A 82 -10.09 5.65 -17.39
N HIS A 83 -10.39 6.12 -16.18
CA HIS A 83 -9.56 7.13 -15.50
C HIS A 83 -8.30 6.54 -14.87
N LEU A 84 -8.25 5.23 -14.60
CA LEU A 84 -7.09 4.53 -14.05
C LEU A 84 -6.47 5.27 -12.84
N ILE A 85 -7.30 5.76 -11.93
CA ILE A 85 -6.86 6.65 -10.82
C ILE A 85 -5.83 5.96 -9.93
N GLY A 86 -6.00 4.67 -9.63
CA GLY A 86 -5.00 3.90 -8.88
C GLY A 86 -3.62 3.91 -9.54
N GLU A 87 -3.55 3.80 -10.87
CA GLU A 87 -2.29 3.92 -11.61
C GLU A 87 -1.75 5.36 -11.57
N GLN A 88 -2.61 6.37 -11.65
CA GLN A 88 -2.19 7.77 -11.57
C GLN A 88 -1.58 8.07 -10.19
N VAL A 89 -2.18 7.57 -9.11
CA VAL A 89 -1.61 7.65 -7.75
C VAL A 89 -0.20 7.04 -7.71
N VAL A 90 -0.03 5.84 -8.27
CA VAL A 90 1.28 5.16 -8.28
C VAL A 90 2.31 5.92 -9.11
N ARG A 91 1.94 6.47 -10.26
CA ARG A 91 2.82 7.29 -11.09
C ARG A 91 3.23 8.59 -10.37
N ALA A 92 2.31 9.23 -9.67
CA ALA A 92 2.60 10.41 -8.84
C ALA A 92 3.51 10.04 -7.66
N ALA A 93 3.26 8.88 -7.02
CA ALA A 93 4.11 8.36 -5.95
C ALA A 93 5.55 8.16 -6.41
N GLN A 94 5.78 7.56 -7.58
CA GLN A 94 7.11 7.38 -8.15
C GLN A 94 7.85 8.70 -8.36
N LYS A 95 7.16 9.73 -8.86
CA LYS A 95 7.74 11.09 -9.01
C LYS A 95 8.12 11.72 -7.67
N ASN A 96 7.42 11.35 -6.60
CA ASN A 96 7.70 11.79 -5.24
C ASN A 96 8.64 10.82 -4.48
N GLY A 97 9.31 9.89 -5.17
CA GLY A 97 10.30 8.98 -4.58
C GLY A 97 9.69 7.85 -3.75
N LEU A 98 8.45 7.45 -4.04
CA LEU A 98 7.73 6.39 -3.34
C LEU A 98 7.29 5.30 -4.34
N ILE A 99 7.55 4.04 -4.03
CA ILE A 99 7.12 2.90 -4.83
C ILE A 99 5.91 2.26 -4.15
N LEU A 100 4.76 2.30 -4.82
CA LEU A 100 3.52 1.68 -4.39
C LEU A 100 3.01 0.72 -5.48
N ARG A 101 2.07 -0.14 -5.12
CA ARG A 101 1.44 -1.08 -6.06
C ARG A 101 -0.06 -0.80 -6.14
N PRO A 102 -0.61 -0.56 -7.34
CA PRO A 102 -2.05 -0.48 -7.54
C PRO A 102 -2.63 -1.89 -7.71
N ILE A 103 -3.82 -2.13 -7.19
CA ILE A 103 -4.68 -3.27 -7.51
C ILE A 103 -6.07 -2.67 -7.75
N GLY A 104 -6.42 -2.43 -9.02
CA GLY A 104 -7.55 -1.56 -9.35
C GLY A 104 -7.35 -0.18 -8.69
N GLU A 105 -8.35 0.28 -7.98
CA GLU A 105 -8.30 1.56 -7.25
C GLU A 105 -7.73 1.43 -5.82
N SER A 106 -7.30 0.23 -5.40
CA SER A 106 -6.60 0.05 -4.12
C SER A 106 -5.11 0.29 -4.28
N VAL A 107 -4.56 1.16 -3.45
CA VAL A 107 -3.12 1.46 -3.37
C VAL A 107 -2.51 0.73 -2.18
N ILE A 108 -1.58 -0.18 -2.46
CA ILE A 108 -1.04 -1.13 -1.47
C ILE A 108 0.31 -0.67 -0.94
N PHE A 109 0.45 -0.78 0.40
CA PHE A 109 1.68 -0.57 1.16
C PHE A 109 2.18 -1.90 1.71
N ALA A 110 3.44 -2.21 1.49
CA ALA A 110 4.12 -3.38 2.03
C ALA A 110 5.61 -3.07 2.24
N PRO A 111 5.95 -2.19 3.18
CA PRO A 111 7.34 -1.85 3.45
C PRO A 111 8.11 -3.04 4.04
N PRO A 112 9.45 -3.06 3.93
CA PRO A 112 10.27 -4.13 4.50
C PRO A 112 10.17 -4.16 6.03
N PHE A 113 10.36 -5.34 6.62
CA PHE A 113 10.25 -5.55 8.08
C PHE A 113 11.28 -4.76 8.90
N ILE A 114 12.33 -4.26 8.27
CA ILE A 114 13.38 -3.45 8.90
C ILE A 114 13.07 -1.95 8.94
N ILE A 115 11.93 -1.51 8.38
CA ILE A 115 11.55 -0.09 8.34
C ILE A 115 11.49 0.51 9.74
N SER A 116 11.97 1.74 9.88
CA SER A 116 11.88 2.53 11.11
C SER A 116 10.60 3.37 11.16
N GLU A 117 10.24 3.88 12.34
CA GLU A 117 9.12 4.82 12.49
C GLU A 117 9.33 6.12 11.69
N ALA A 118 10.56 6.63 11.65
CA ALA A 118 10.88 7.83 10.87
C ALA A 118 10.70 7.62 9.36
N GLU A 119 11.05 6.43 8.85
CA GLU A 119 10.81 6.07 7.45
C GLU A 119 9.32 5.85 7.15
N ILE A 120 8.56 5.34 8.12
CA ILE A 120 7.09 5.26 8.02
C ILE A 120 6.48 6.66 7.94
N ASP A 121 6.96 7.60 8.76
CA ASP A 121 6.49 8.98 8.74
C ASP A 121 6.83 9.68 7.41
N ASP A 122 8.04 9.50 6.88
CA ASP A 122 8.43 10.03 5.56
C ASP A 122 7.57 9.41 4.43
N MET A 123 7.37 8.10 4.46
CA MET A 123 6.49 7.40 3.52
C MET A 123 5.07 7.97 3.53
N PHE A 124 4.49 8.20 4.71
CA PHE A 124 3.15 8.77 4.82
C PHE A 124 3.09 10.26 4.48
N ALA A 125 4.13 11.03 4.77
CA ALA A 125 4.22 12.43 4.33
C ALA A 125 4.22 12.54 2.79
N ARG A 126 4.99 11.69 2.11
CA ARG A 126 4.97 11.58 0.64
C ARG A 126 3.62 11.13 0.11
N THR A 127 2.98 10.16 0.77
CA THR A 127 1.63 9.68 0.40
C THR A 127 0.60 10.80 0.49
N ALA A 128 0.60 11.60 1.56
CA ALA A 128 -0.30 12.73 1.72
C ALA A 128 -0.15 13.71 0.56
N LYS A 129 1.08 14.10 0.24
CA LYS A 129 1.37 14.98 -0.90
C LYS A 129 0.85 14.41 -2.23
N VAL A 130 1.06 13.12 -2.46
CA VAL A 130 0.57 12.43 -3.67
C VAL A 130 -0.96 12.47 -3.75
N LEU A 131 -1.65 12.19 -2.65
CA LEU A 131 -3.11 12.22 -2.62
C LEU A 131 -3.64 13.64 -2.87
N ASP A 132 -3.00 14.68 -2.32
CA ASP A 132 -3.36 16.08 -2.59
C ASP A 132 -3.17 16.44 -4.08
N GLU A 133 -2.07 15.99 -4.71
CA GLU A 133 -1.83 16.18 -6.14
C GLU A 133 -2.90 15.51 -7.00
N ILE A 134 -3.31 14.29 -6.66
CA ILE A 134 -4.36 13.55 -7.38
C ILE A 134 -5.74 14.16 -7.13
N GLU A 135 -6.04 14.62 -5.91
CA GLU A 135 -7.29 15.32 -5.62
C GLU A 135 -7.42 16.59 -6.48
N ALA A 136 -6.36 17.39 -6.58
CA ALA A 136 -6.32 18.55 -7.44
C ALA A 136 -6.55 18.18 -8.92
N LEU A 137 -5.95 17.06 -9.39
CA LEU A 137 -6.16 16.55 -10.76
C LEU A 137 -7.63 16.14 -10.97
N VAL A 138 -8.22 15.42 -10.02
CA VAL A 138 -9.61 14.96 -10.07
C VAL A 138 -10.58 16.16 -10.13
N GLN A 139 -10.34 17.19 -9.31
CA GLN A 139 -11.16 18.40 -9.29
C GLN A 139 -11.04 19.19 -10.60
N ASN A 140 -9.81 19.44 -11.09
CA ASN A 140 -9.55 20.21 -12.29
C ASN A 140 -10.15 19.58 -13.56
N ASN A 141 -10.25 18.26 -13.60
CA ASN A 141 -10.80 17.51 -14.74
C ASN A 141 -12.27 17.07 -14.54
N GLY A 142 -12.90 17.41 -13.40
CA GLY A 142 -14.30 17.08 -13.12
C GLY A 142 -14.58 15.57 -13.07
N LEU A 143 -13.60 14.73 -12.68
CA LEU A 143 -13.68 13.27 -12.81
C LEU A 143 -14.70 12.62 -11.88
N ARG A 144 -15.16 13.32 -10.83
CA ARG A 144 -16.22 12.83 -9.93
C ARG A 144 -17.60 12.88 -10.56
N ALA A 145 -17.86 13.82 -11.48
CA ALA A 145 -19.17 14.00 -12.09
C ALA A 145 -19.57 12.85 -13.03
N ALA A 146 -18.61 12.13 -13.59
CA ALA A 146 -18.85 11.00 -14.47
C ALA A 146 -19.28 9.71 -13.74
N ALA A 147 -18.94 9.57 -12.45
CA ALA A 147 -19.26 8.38 -11.66
C ALA A 147 -20.75 8.28 -11.25
N VAL A 148 -21.47 9.42 -11.21
CA VAL A 148 -22.89 9.49 -10.80
C VAL A 148 -23.85 9.18 -11.96
N ALA A 149 -23.39 9.16 -13.22
CA ALA A 149 -24.23 8.98 -14.42
C ALA A 149 -24.30 7.52 -14.91
N ALA A 150 -23.75 6.55 -14.19
CA ALA A 150 -23.70 5.14 -14.60
C ALA A 150 -24.68 4.22 -13.84
N GLU A 151 -25.79 4.79 -13.28
CA GLU A 151 -26.95 4.03 -12.78
C GLU A 151 -28.08 3.95 -13.79
#